data_ece5b767879aa60d97f99bbabcb446c5
#
_entry.id   ece5b767879aa60d97f99bbabcb446c5
#
_cell.length_a   1.000
_cell.length_b   1.000
_cell.length_c   1.000
_cell.angle_alpha   90.00
_cell.angle_beta   90.00
_cell.angle_gamma   90.00
#
_symmetry.space_group_name_H-M   'P 1'
#
loop_
_entity.id
_entity.type
_entity.pdbx_description
1 polymer ?
#
loop_
_entity_poly.entity_id
_entity_poly.type
_entity_poly.pdbx_seq_one_letter_code
_entity_poly.pdbx_strand_id
1 'polypeptide(L)'
;MVNKDCKCTSCKCGEKQRQEFYNTFENDIPYITLPSNGPNVVRKFPADTPAHLLKWHEDEEDRIIYVSEMTDWKFQFDNELPIELHPNKQINIPKGKIHRLIKGSEDLTVEIRIL
;
A
#
# COMPACT_ATOMS: atom_id res chain seq x y z
N MET A 1 -17.00 -9.37 -19.77
CA MET A 1 -16.96 -9.78 -20.14
C MET A 1 -16.64 -9.83 -19.93
N VAL A 2 -17.11 -9.95 -19.74
CA VAL A 2 -17.02 -10.25 -19.91
C VAL A 2 -16.82 -10.32 -19.67
N ASN A 3 -17.07 -10.34 -19.56
CA ASN A 3 -17.02 -10.77 -19.71
C ASN A 3 -16.91 -10.92 -19.52
N LYS A 4 -17.02 -10.62 -19.30
CA LYS A 4 -17.08 -11.04 -19.45
C LYS A 4 -16.86 -11.26 -19.27
N ASP A 5 -17.21 -11.38 -19.06
CA ASP A 5 -17.09 -11.79 -19.17
C ASP A 5 -16.83 -11.94 -18.77
N CYS A 6 -17.09 -12.06 -18.37
CA CYS A 6 -16.91 -12.34 -18.50
C CYS A 6 -16.77 -12.70 -17.94
N LYS A 7 -16.61 -12.76 -17.30
CA LYS A 7 -16.54 -13.19 -17.25
C LYS A 7 -16.09 -13.21 -16.88
N CYS A 8 -16.38 -13.12 -16.46
CA CYS A 8 -16.09 -13.18 -16.58
C CYS A 8 -15.76 -13.28 -15.98
N THR A 9 -15.71 -13.22 -15.42
CA THR A 9 -15.52 -13.29 -15.46
C THR A 9 -15.10 -13.15 -15.34
N SER A 10 -15.25 -13.10 -15.14
CA SER A 10 -14.98 -12.95 -15.52
C SER A 10 -14.66 -12.57 -15.74
N CYS A 11 -15.02 -12.42 -15.82
CA CYS A 11 -14.88 -12.15 -16.48
C CYS A 11 -14.63 -11.71 -16.58
N LYS A 12 -14.57 -11.49 -16.73
CA LYS A 12 -14.48 -11.10 -17.23
C LYS A 12 -14.49 -10.54 -17.73
N CYS A 13 -14.99 -10.47 -17.75
CA CYS A 13 -15.08 -10.03 -18.48
C CYS A 13 -15.03 -9.10 -18.70
N GLY A 14 -15.00 -9.00 -18.52
CA GLY A 14 -15.06 -8.26 -19.04
C GLY A 14 -14.38 -7.57 -18.90
N GLU A 15 -14.21 -7.45 -18.88
CA GLU A 15 -13.71 -6.91 -18.90
C GLU A 15 -12.71 -6.39 -19.09
N LYS A 16 -12.24 -5.83 -19.07
CA LYS A 16 -11.20 -5.38 -19.51
C LYS A 16 -10.96 -3.98 -19.83
N GLN A 17 -11.38 -3.06 -19.98
CA GLN A 17 -11.30 -1.77 -20.46
C GLN A 17 -10.78 -0.84 -19.46
N ARG A 18 -10.87 -0.52 -18.47
CA ARG A 18 -10.28 0.34 -17.47
C ARG A 18 -8.93 -0.20 -17.04
N GLN A 19 -8.07 -0.32 -17.98
CA GLN A 19 -6.80 -0.93 -17.77
C GLN A 19 -5.98 -0.29 -16.68
N GLU A 20 -5.91 1.02 -16.66
CA GLU A 20 -5.10 1.70 -15.68
C GLU A 20 -5.54 1.40 -14.28
N PHE A 21 -6.83 1.37 -14.08
CA PHE A 21 -7.38 1.10 -12.76
C PHE A 21 -7.01 -0.31 -12.32
N TYR A 22 -7.14 -1.27 -13.21
CA TYR A 22 -6.81 -2.63 -12.86
C TYR A 22 -5.32 -2.79 -12.60
N ASN A 23 -4.49 -2.07 -13.31
CA ASN A 23 -3.06 -2.20 -13.14
C ASN A 23 -2.61 -1.76 -11.76
N THR A 24 -3.34 -0.86 -11.12
CA THR A 24 -2.98 -0.40 -9.80
C THR A 24 -2.90 -1.54 -8.80
N PHE A 25 -3.81 -2.52 -8.92
CA PHE A 25 -3.86 -3.63 -7.97
C PHE A 25 -3.49 -4.95 -8.60
N GLU A 26 -2.83 -4.91 -9.71
CA GLU A 26 -2.40 -6.12 -10.40
C GLU A 26 -1.44 -6.87 -9.49
N ASN A 27 -1.57 -8.20 -9.44
CA ASN A 27 -0.74 -9.06 -8.61
C ASN A 27 -0.90 -8.77 -7.12
N ASP A 28 -2.07 -8.22 -6.73
CA ASP A 28 -2.38 -7.96 -5.32
C ASP A 28 -1.42 -6.97 -4.67
N ILE A 29 -0.89 -6.05 -5.46
CA ILE A 29 -0.03 -5.00 -4.95
C ILE A 29 -0.90 -3.79 -4.61
N PRO A 30 -0.93 -3.34 -3.34
CA PRO A 30 -1.86 -2.30 -2.92
C PRO A 30 -1.35 -0.88 -3.13
N TYR A 31 -0.27 -0.69 -3.86
CA TYR A 31 0.34 0.62 -3.99
C TYR A 31 0.91 0.82 -5.39
N ILE A 32 1.23 2.09 -5.68
CA ILE A 32 1.93 2.48 -6.90
C ILE A 32 3.28 3.04 -6.46
N THR A 33 4.36 2.60 -7.11
CA THR A 33 5.69 3.15 -6.84
C THR A 33 5.86 4.41 -7.68
N LEU A 34 6.17 5.51 -7.02
CA LEU A 34 6.33 6.81 -7.67
C LEU A 34 7.80 7.08 -7.95
N PRO A 35 8.09 7.94 -8.95
CA PRO A 35 9.48 8.35 -9.20
C PRO A 35 10.06 9.04 -7.98
N SER A 36 11.36 8.84 -7.76
CA SER A 36 12.06 9.43 -6.64
C SER A 36 13.43 9.89 -7.12
N ASN A 37 13.85 11.06 -6.64
CA ASN A 37 15.15 11.61 -6.99
C ASN A 37 16.27 11.15 -6.07
N GLY A 38 15.95 10.39 -5.06
CA GLY A 38 16.94 9.96 -4.08
C GLY A 38 16.92 8.45 -3.92
N PRO A 39 17.62 7.96 -2.91
CA PRO A 39 17.71 6.52 -2.67
C PRO A 39 16.44 5.93 -2.06
N ASN A 40 15.53 6.79 -1.60
CA ASN A 40 14.32 6.31 -0.94
C ASN A 40 13.28 5.88 -1.97
N VAL A 41 12.47 4.92 -1.57
CA VAL A 41 11.34 4.45 -2.38
C VAL A 41 10.10 5.21 -1.94
N VAL A 42 9.32 5.70 -2.90
CA VAL A 42 8.09 6.42 -2.60
C VAL A 42 6.93 5.61 -3.13
N ARG A 43 5.96 5.31 -2.26
CA ARG A 43 4.80 4.52 -2.62
C ARG A 43 3.53 5.26 -2.28
N LYS A 44 2.57 5.20 -3.20
CA LYS A 44 1.26 5.80 -3.01
C LYS A 44 0.22 4.71 -2.87
N PHE A 45 -0.54 4.76 -1.79
CA PHE A 45 -1.64 3.84 -1.53
C PHE A 45 -2.93 4.60 -1.81
N PRO A 46 -3.64 4.27 -2.89
CA PRO A 46 -4.89 4.98 -3.22
C PRO A 46 -5.95 4.81 -2.15
N ALA A 47 -6.81 5.82 -2.03
CA ALA A 47 -7.88 5.79 -1.05
C ALA A 47 -8.82 4.59 -1.25
N ASP A 48 -8.96 4.12 -2.49
CA ASP A 48 -9.83 3.00 -2.79
C ASP A 48 -9.10 1.65 -2.76
N THR A 49 -7.90 1.60 -2.19
CA THR A 49 -7.19 0.33 -2.00
C THR A 49 -8.09 -0.62 -1.23
N PRO A 50 -8.34 -1.83 -1.75
CA PRO A 50 -9.13 -2.80 -0.99
C PRO A 50 -8.40 -3.18 0.30
N ALA A 51 -9.15 -3.17 1.40
CA ALA A 51 -8.54 -3.41 2.71
C ALA A 51 -7.88 -4.78 2.79
N HIS A 52 -8.41 -5.77 2.08
CA HIS A 52 -7.86 -7.12 2.15
C HIS A 52 -6.48 -7.24 1.51
N LEU A 53 -6.04 -6.23 0.75
CA LEU A 53 -4.70 -6.23 0.19
C LEU A 53 -3.67 -5.67 1.17
N LEU A 54 -4.11 -5.04 2.25
CA LEU A 54 -3.21 -4.51 3.27
C LEU A 54 -2.94 -5.59 4.29
N LYS A 55 -2.13 -6.55 3.90
CA LYS A 55 -1.95 -7.79 4.67
C LYS A 55 -0.85 -7.65 5.69
N TRP A 56 -0.92 -8.46 6.73
CA TRP A 56 0.21 -8.64 7.62
C TRP A 56 1.38 -9.21 6.82
N HIS A 57 2.55 -8.62 6.96
CA HIS A 57 3.72 -9.06 6.23
C HIS A 57 4.98 -8.64 6.96
N GLU A 58 6.12 -9.19 6.52
CA GLU A 58 7.42 -8.81 7.04
C GLU A 58 8.32 -8.48 5.86
N ASP A 59 9.37 -7.71 6.13
CA ASP A 59 10.34 -7.32 5.13
C ASP A 59 11.66 -8.02 5.38
N GLU A 60 12.47 -8.13 4.33
CA GLU A 60 13.75 -8.83 4.43
C GLU A 60 14.89 -7.90 4.80
N GLU A 61 14.62 -6.62 5.00
CA GLU A 61 15.62 -5.65 5.43
C GLU A 61 14.99 -4.68 6.40
N ASP A 62 15.83 -4.02 7.18
CA ASP A 62 15.36 -2.96 8.07
C ASP A 62 14.90 -1.77 7.23
N ARG A 63 13.84 -1.11 7.64
CA ARG A 63 13.27 0.03 6.93
C ARG A 63 12.88 1.12 7.89
N ILE A 64 12.87 2.35 7.38
CA ILE A 64 12.29 3.49 8.07
C ILE A 64 11.26 4.08 7.14
N ILE A 65 10.05 4.33 7.65
CA ILE A 65 9.01 4.96 6.85
C ILE A 65 8.62 6.31 7.43
N TYR A 66 8.25 7.22 6.54
CA TYR A 66 7.71 8.51 6.95
C TYR A 66 6.73 9.01 5.92
N VAL A 67 5.85 9.88 6.38
CA VAL A 67 4.87 10.55 5.52
C VAL A 67 5.17 12.04 5.56
N SER A 68 4.83 12.75 4.47
CA SER A 68 5.08 14.19 4.40
C SER A 68 3.85 15.02 4.73
N GLU A 69 2.68 14.39 4.83
CA GLU A 69 1.44 15.10 5.05
C GLU A 69 0.61 14.39 6.10
N MET A 70 -0.29 15.16 6.72
CA MET A 70 -1.22 14.59 7.68
C MET A 70 -2.09 13.53 7.01
N THR A 71 -2.39 12.48 7.75
CA THR A 71 -3.17 11.37 7.23
C THR A 71 -3.91 10.69 8.37
N ASP A 72 -5.03 10.05 8.04
CA ASP A 72 -5.73 9.22 9.03
C ASP A 72 -5.43 7.74 8.84
N TRP A 73 -4.52 7.39 7.94
CA TRP A 73 -4.01 6.03 7.88
C TRP A 73 -3.20 5.73 9.12
N LYS A 74 -3.14 4.45 9.48
CA LYS A 74 -2.37 4.02 10.65
C LYS A 74 -1.45 2.87 10.28
N PHE A 75 -0.49 2.62 11.16
CA PHE A 75 0.47 1.55 11.03
C PHE A 75 0.36 0.65 12.27
N GLN A 76 0.54 -0.65 12.10
CA GLN A 76 0.40 -1.54 13.24
C GLN A 76 1.42 -2.68 13.15
N PHE A 77 2.18 -2.86 14.21
CA PHE A 77 2.97 -4.08 14.38
C PHE A 77 2.07 -5.17 14.95
N ASP A 78 2.40 -6.43 14.64
CA ASP A 78 1.67 -7.57 15.17
C ASP A 78 1.73 -7.56 16.69
N ASN A 79 0.60 -7.82 17.32
CA ASN A 79 0.46 -7.86 18.78
C ASN A 79 0.70 -6.52 19.46
N GLU A 80 0.55 -5.41 18.72
CA GLU A 80 0.70 -4.08 19.29
C GLU A 80 -0.47 -3.21 18.85
N LEU A 81 -0.65 -2.09 19.53
CA LEU A 81 -1.72 -1.16 19.18
C LEU A 81 -1.35 -0.39 17.91
N PRO A 82 -2.36 0.04 17.14
CA PRO A 82 -2.10 0.86 15.96
C PRO A 82 -1.39 2.16 16.32
N ILE A 83 -0.52 2.60 15.42
CA ILE A 83 0.23 3.84 15.55
C ILE A 83 -0.26 4.81 14.49
N GLU A 84 -0.53 6.04 14.90
CA GLU A 84 -0.92 7.07 13.95
C GLU A 84 0.30 7.53 13.16
N LEU A 85 0.13 7.67 11.85
CA LEU A 85 1.18 8.20 11.00
C LEU A 85 1.16 9.73 11.08
N HIS A 86 2.34 10.32 11.20
CA HIS A 86 2.43 11.75 11.40
C HIS A 86 3.67 12.28 10.68
N PRO A 87 3.60 13.46 10.04
CA PRO A 87 4.75 13.97 9.27
C PRO A 87 6.03 14.17 10.07
N ASN A 88 5.91 14.39 11.37
CA ASN A 88 7.07 14.63 12.21
C ASN A 88 7.57 13.38 12.90
N LYS A 89 7.10 12.20 12.47
CA LYS A 89 7.38 10.99 13.21
C LYS A 89 7.67 9.86 12.23
N GLN A 90 8.87 9.35 12.27
CA GLN A 90 9.21 8.20 11.45
C GLN A 90 9.00 6.93 12.24
N ILE A 91 8.79 5.82 11.53
CA ILE A 91 8.59 4.52 12.15
C ILE A 91 9.71 3.61 11.66
N ASN A 92 10.43 3.02 12.61
CA ASN A 92 11.47 2.04 12.30
C ASN A 92 10.85 0.67 12.25
N ILE A 93 11.08 -0.04 11.15
CA ILE A 93 10.55 -1.38 10.95
C ILE A 93 11.70 -2.35 10.87
N PRO A 94 11.95 -3.10 11.95
CA PRO A 94 13.06 -4.08 11.93
C PRO A 94 12.77 -5.20 10.94
N LYS A 95 13.82 -5.72 10.37
CA LYS A 95 13.74 -6.88 9.50
C LYS A 95 12.97 -8.00 10.21
N GLY A 96 12.05 -8.61 9.50
CA GLY A 96 11.31 -9.75 10.00
C GLY A 96 10.19 -9.45 10.96
N LYS A 97 9.95 -8.17 11.30
CA LYS A 97 8.88 -7.83 12.22
C LYS A 97 7.57 -7.64 11.46
N ILE A 98 6.58 -8.42 11.80
CA ILE A 98 5.30 -8.45 11.09
C ILE A 98 4.52 -7.18 11.37
N HIS A 99 3.97 -6.59 10.30
CA HIS A 99 3.26 -5.31 10.40
C HIS A 99 2.29 -5.15 9.24
N ARG A 100 1.47 -4.10 9.31
CA ARG A 100 0.53 -3.76 8.25
C ARG A 100 0.16 -2.29 8.33
N LEU A 101 -0.40 -1.78 7.23
CA LEU A 101 -1.07 -0.48 7.22
C LEU A 101 -2.55 -0.68 7.48
N ILE A 102 -3.17 0.30 8.13
CA ILE A 102 -4.60 0.35 8.33
C ILE A 102 -5.13 1.51 7.52
N LYS A 103 -6.10 1.22 6.67
CA LYS A 103 -6.58 2.15 5.67
C LYS A 103 -7.24 3.38 6.29
N GLY A 104 -6.95 4.55 5.70
CA GLY A 104 -7.63 5.78 6.05
C GLY A 104 -8.60 6.18 4.96
N SER A 105 -8.98 7.46 4.95
CA SER A 105 -10.03 7.96 4.07
C SER A 105 -9.51 8.55 2.77
N GLU A 106 -8.21 8.86 2.69
CA GLU A 106 -7.63 9.49 1.50
C GLU A 106 -6.40 8.74 1.06
N ASP A 107 -5.81 9.16 -0.05
CA ASP A 107 -4.57 8.53 -0.52
C ASP A 107 -3.48 8.72 0.51
N LEU A 108 -2.59 7.74 0.60
CA LEU A 108 -1.43 7.82 1.48
C LEU A 108 -0.17 7.75 0.65
N THR A 109 0.75 8.68 0.88
CA THR A 109 2.07 8.62 0.26
C THR A 109 3.09 8.38 1.34
N VAL A 110 3.86 7.31 1.18
CA VAL A 110 4.85 6.88 2.16
C VAL A 110 6.22 6.90 1.51
N GLU A 111 7.18 7.47 2.21
CA GLU A 111 8.58 7.41 1.78
C GLU A 111 9.27 6.33 2.60
N ILE A 112 9.99 5.43 1.93
CA ILE A 112 10.60 4.27 2.55
C ILE A 112 12.11 4.34 2.35
N ARG A 113 12.83 4.31 3.45
CA ARG A 113 14.28 4.23 3.43
C ARG A 113 14.69 2.82 3.80
N ILE A 114 15.38 2.14 2.89
CA ILE A 114 15.85 0.78 3.11
C ILE A 114 17.27 0.86 3.63
N LEU A 115 17.50 0.23 4.75
CA LEU A 115 18.80 0.29 5.45
C LEU A 115 19.72 -0.86 5.08
#